data_f5ca986a6902412fa02ecbd5518596eb
#
_entry.id   f5ca986a6902412fa02ecbd5518596eb
#
_cell.length_a   1.000
_cell.length_b   1.000
_cell.length_c   1.000
_cell.angle_alpha   90.00
_cell.angle_beta   90.00
_cell.angle_gamma   90.00
#
_symmetry.space_group_name_H-M   'P 1'
#
loop_
_entity.id
_entity.type
_entity.pdbx_description
1 polymer ?
#
loop_
_entity_poly.entity_id
_entity_poly.type
_entity_poly.pdbx_seq_one_letter_code
_entity_poly.pdbx_strand_id
1 'polypeptide(L)'
;MSAFLRGACLALPLLSACSTFPGRDAATPLAAVQTPPADEIKDDLGLGKMHFRKGNYGLAELHFRKTVEATPGDAEGWIGLAASYDQMKRWELADRAYAQALKITRPTPAFLNNRGYSYMLRGDVRRASKDLSAAAVQDPENEQIQNNLQSLDAQARKRV
;
A
#
# COMPACT_ATOMS: atom_id res chain seq x y z
N MET A 1 -38.61 62.04 58.15
CA MET A 1 -39.89 61.47 57.66
C MET A 1 -39.50 60.24 56.85
N SER A 2 -39.48 59.12 57.42
CA SER A 2 -40.44 57.99 57.49
C SER A 2 -40.80 57.43 56.11
N ALA A 3 -40.31 56.25 55.79
CA ALA A 3 -41.17 55.17 55.35
C ALA A 3 -40.35 53.87 55.19
N PHE A 4 -40.68 52.94 56.05
CA PHE A 4 -40.31 51.54 55.96
C PHE A 4 -41.08 50.85 54.82
N LEU A 5 -40.38 50.06 54.02
CA LEU A 5 -41.09 48.99 53.30
C LEU A 5 -40.34 47.69 53.39
N ARG A 6 -41.02 46.72 53.95
CA ARG A 6 -40.63 45.33 54.11
C ARG A 6 -40.71 44.65 52.73
N GLY A 7 -39.65 44.10 52.33
CA GLY A 7 -39.64 43.21 51.12
C GLY A 7 -39.40 41.76 51.55
N ALA A 8 -40.35 40.92 51.23
CA ALA A 8 -40.43 39.51 51.58
C ALA A 8 -39.31 38.68 50.91
N CYS A 9 -38.64 37.87 51.71
CA CYS A 9 -37.80 36.78 51.18
C CYS A 9 -38.64 35.69 50.56
N LEU A 10 -38.58 35.57 49.24
CA LEU A 10 -39.07 34.39 48.52
C LEU A 10 -37.92 33.41 48.39
N ALA A 11 -37.98 32.34 49.16
CA ALA A 11 -37.11 31.21 49.07
C ALA A 11 -37.50 30.39 47.82
N LEU A 12 -36.66 30.35 46.81
CA LEU A 12 -36.77 29.40 45.72
C LEU A 12 -36.20 28.06 46.14
N PRO A 13 -36.88 26.95 45.92
CA PRO A 13 -36.31 25.63 46.11
C PRO A 13 -35.31 25.32 45.01
N LEU A 14 -34.08 25.00 45.39
CA LEU A 14 -33.07 24.40 44.52
C LEU A 14 -33.53 23.00 44.10
N LEU A 15 -34.08 22.88 42.89
CA LEU A 15 -34.28 21.61 42.24
C LEU A 15 -32.90 21.08 41.83
N SER A 16 -32.39 20.17 42.63
CA SER A 16 -31.21 19.35 42.30
C SER A 16 -31.60 18.38 41.20
N ALA A 17 -31.39 18.78 39.95
CA ALA A 17 -31.47 17.87 38.82
C ALA A 17 -30.22 17.01 38.79
N CYS A 18 -30.28 15.84 39.42
CA CYS A 18 -29.32 14.75 39.12
C CYS A 18 -29.54 14.31 37.69
N SER A 19 -28.78 14.86 36.76
CA SER A 19 -28.62 14.28 35.44
C SER A 19 -27.77 13.03 35.58
N THR A 20 -28.46 11.90 35.68
CA THR A 20 -27.86 10.58 35.45
C THR A 20 -27.38 10.53 34.02
N PHE A 21 -26.05 10.72 33.81
CA PHE A 21 -25.41 10.34 32.55
C PHE A 21 -25.61 8.83 32.37
N PRO A 22 -26.25 8.37 31.29
CA PRO A 22 -26.23 6.96 30.98
C PRO A 22 -24.80 6.51 30.77
N GLY A 23 -24.45 5.46 31.52
CA GLY A 23 -23.11 4.89 31.53
C GLY A 23 -22.58 4.65 30.13
N ARG A 24 -21.34 5.06 29.90
CA ARG A 24 -20.51 4.60 28.80
C ARG A 24 -20.08 3.16 29.10
N ASP A 25 -21.07 2.27 29.09
CA ASP A 25 -20.78 0.85 29.12
C ASP A 25 -20.83 0.32 27.69
N ALA A 26 -19.78 -0.29 27.34
CA ALA A 26 -19.40 -1.03 26.16
C ALA A 26 -18.35 -0.31 25.30
N ALA A 27 -17.09 -0.51 25.67
CA ALA A 27 -16.05 -0.59 24.66
C ALA A 27 -16.55 -1.60 23.62
N THR A 28 -17.00 -1.09 22.48
CA THR A 28 -17.26 -1.94 21.32
C THR A 28 -15.95 -2.70 21.08
N PRO A 29 -15.94 -4.04 21.17
CA PRO A 29 -14.72 -4.77 20.82
C PRO A 29 -14.36 -4.34 19.41
N LEU A 30 -13.12 -3.87 19.22
CA LEU A 30 -12.54 -3.67 17.90
C LEU A 30 -12.91 -4.92 17.10
N ALA A 31 -13.76 -4.72 16.08
CA ALA A 31 -14.18 -5.82 15.23
C ALA A 31 -12.93 -6.56 14.82
N ALA A 32 -12.81 -7.82 15.21
CA ALA A 32 -11.69 -8.66 14.84
C ALA A 32 -11.53 -8.52 13.33
N VAL A 33 -10.36 -8.06 12.89
CA VAL A 33 -10.03 -8.00 11.47
C VAL A 33 -10.18 -9.42 10.96
N GLN A 34 -11.31 -9.70 10.30
CA GLN A 34 -11.56 -11.01 9.72
C GLN A 34 -10.59 -11.15 8.57
N THR A 35 -9.68 -12.11 8.66
CA THR A 35 -8.86 -12.51 7.53
C THR A 35 -9.79 -13.01 6.43
N PRO A 36 -9.73 -12.45 5.21
CA PRO A 36 -10.59 -12.91 4.13
C PRO A 36 -10.33 -14.38 3.82
N PRO A 37 -11.34 -15.14 3.35
CA PRO A 37 -11.18 -16.54 2.99
C PRO A 37 -10.12 -16.73 1.89
N ALA A 38 -9.44 -17.86 1.88
CA ALA A 38 -8.32 -18.15 0.98
C ALA A 38 -8.66 -18.03 -0.51
N ASP A 39 -9.92 -18.23 -0.89
CA ASP A 39 -10.40 -18.09 -2.27
C ASP A 39 -10.49 -16.61 -2.69
N GLU A 40 -10.86 -15.73 -1.77
CA GLU A 40 -10.88 -14.28 -1.99
C GLU A 40 -9.45 -13.72 -2.13
N ILE A 41 -8.48 -14.28 -1.40
CA ILE A 41 -7.06 -13.91 -1.50
C ILE A 41 -6.48 -14.23 -2.88
N LYS A 42 -6.83 -15.39 -3.45
CA LYS A 42 -6.41 -15.78 -4.80
C LYS A 42 -7.01 -14.87 -5.86
N ASP A 43 -8.23 -14.44 -5.63
CA ASP A 43 -8.90 -13.49 -6.51
C ASP A 43 -8.22 -12.10 -6.45
N ASP A 44 -7.83 -11.60 -5.27
CA ASP A 44 -7.14 -10.32 -5.15
C ASP A 44 -5.79 -10.29 -5.89
N LEU A 45 -4.97 -11.36 -5.85
CA LEU A 45 -3.75 -11.42 -6.66
C LEU A 45 -4.05 -11.39 -8.16
N GLY A 46 -5.03 -12.16 -8.60
CA GLY A 46 -5.49 -12.18 -9.99
C GLY A 46 -6.06 -10.84 -10.45
N LEU A 47 -6.88 -10.21 -9.61
CA LEU A 47 -7.45 -8.88 -9.86
C LEU A 47 -6.35 -7.81 -9.92
N GLY A 48 -5.37 -7.85 -9.02
CA GLY A 48 -4.21 -6.98 -9.04
C GLY A 48 -3.46 -7.04 -10.37
N LYS A 49 -3.14 -8.25 -10.83
CA LYS A 49 -2.50 -8.49 -12.13
C LYS A 49 -3.35 -8.01 -13.31
N MET A 50 -4.65 -8.26 -13.26
CA MET A 50 -5.59 -7.82 -14.32
C MET A 50 -5.63 -6.29 -14.38
N HIS A 51 -5.80 -5.60 -13.26
CA HIS A 51 -5.83 -4.13 -13.21
C HIS A 51 -4.50 -3.52 -13.63
N PHE A 52 -3.38 -4.12 -13.23
CA PHE A 52 -2.04 -3.67 -13.65
C PHE A 52 -1.89 -3.71 -15.17
N ARG A 53 -2.26 -4.83 -15.82
CA ARG A 53 -2.23 -4.95 -17.30
C ARG A 53 -3.13 -3.94 -18.00
N LYS A 54 -4.23 -3.50 -17.37
CA LYS A 54 -5.14 -2.48 -17.90
C LYS A 54 -4.67 -1.04 -17.61
N GLY A 55 -3.53 -0.84 -16.97
CA GLY A 55 -3.03 0.49 -16.59
C GLY A 55 -3.77 1.12 -15.39
N ASN A 56 -4.66 0.38 -14.73
CA ASN A 56 -5.41 0.84 -13.56
C ASN A 56 -4.57 0.65 -12.29
N TYR A 57 -3.44 1.36 -12.21
CA TYR A 57 -2.43 1.12 -11.17
C TYR A 57 -2.90 1.35 -9.74
N GLY A 58 -3.85 2.26 -9.51
CA GLY A 58 -4.44 2.46 -8.19
C GLY A 58 -5.31 1.28 -7.73
N LEU A 59 -6.07 0.66 -8.66
CA LEU A 59 -6.81 -0.57 -8.36
C LEU A 59 -5.87 -1.78 -8.23
N ALA A 60 -4.83 -1.85 -9.04
CA ALA A 60 -3.80 -2.88 -8.91
C ALA A 60 -3.12 -2.80 -7.52
N GLU A 61 -2.74 -1.61 -7.07
CA GLU A 61 -2.20 -1.36 -5.73
C GLU A 61 -3.13 -1.86 -4.64
N LEU A 62 -4.43 -1.50 -4.71
CA LEU A 62 -5.43 -1.93 -3.74
C LEU A 62 -5.48 -3.46 -3.60
N HIS A 63 -5.55 -4.18 -4.73
CA HIS A 63 -5.66 -5.63 -4.73
C HIS A 63 -4.35 -6.32 -4.32
N PHE A 64 -3.20 -5.87 -4.81
CA PHE A 64 -1.91 -6.42 -4.34
C PHE A 64 -1.66 -6.14 -2.85
N ARG A 65 -2.09 -4.99 -2.33
CA ARG A 65 -2.01 -4.69 -0.90
C ARG A 65 -2.86 -5.64 -0.08
N LYS A 66 -4.10 -5.91 -0.46
CA LYS A 66 -4.94 -6.92 0.18
C LYS A 66 -4.29 -8.31 0.15
N THR A 67 -3.68 -8.69 -0.99
CA THR A 67 -2.92 -9.95 -1.10
C THR A 67 -1.83 -10.05 -0.03
N VAL A 68 -0.98 -9.03 0.11
CA VAL A 68 0.15 -9.08 1.05
C VAL A 68 -0.27 -8.87 2.51
N GLU A 69 -1.41 -8.21 2.77
CA GLU A 69 -2.01 -8.12 4.11
C GLU A 69 -2.55 -9.48 4.56
N ALA A 70 -3.21 -10.21 3.66
CA ALA A 70 -3.75 -11.55 3.93
C ALA A 70 -2.67 -12.64 3.91
N THR A 71 -1.70 -12.53 3.01
CA THR A 71 -0.59 -13.49 2.84
C THR A 71 0.75 -12.74 2.77
N PRO A 72 1.32 -12.35 3.91
CA PRO A 72 2.59 -11.59 3.94
C PRO A 72 3.78 -12.32 3.32
N GLY A 73 3.70 -13.66 3.18
CA GLY A 73 4.69 -14.51 2.53
C GLY A 73 4.57 -14.59 1.00
N ASP A 74 3.61 -13.91 0.38
CA ASP A 74 3.45 -13.90 -1.07
C ASP A 74 4.40 -12.89 -1.73
N ALA A 75 5.53 -13.39 -2.22
CA ALA A 75 6.53 -12.55 -2.91
C ALA A 75 5.98 -11.92 -4.19
N GLU A 76 5.07 -12.59 -4.90
CA GLU A 76 4.47 -12.06 -6.13
C GLU A 76 3.54 -10.89 -5.84
N GLY A 77 2.76 -10.96 -4.77
CA GLY A 77 1.95 -9.84 -4.28
C GLY A 77 2.81 -8.62 -3.95
N TRP A 78 3.94 -8.80 -3.25
CA TRP A 78 4.86 -7.70 -2.95
C TRP A 78 5.50 -7.10 -4.20
N ILE A 79 5.88 -7.92 -5.19
CA ILE A 79 6.44 -7.46 -6.46
C ILE A 79 5.38 -6.66 -7.24
N GLY A 80 4.14 -7.16 -7.31
CA GLY A 80 3.03 -6.47 -7.96
C GLY A 80 2.68 -5.14 -7.30
N LEU A 81 2.71 -5.10 -5.96
CA LEU A 81 2.52 -3.88 -5.17
C LEU A 81 3.62 -2.85 -5.47
N ALA A 82 4.89 -3.28 -5.50
CA ALA A 82 6.03 -2.44 -5.84
C ALA A 82 5.89 -1.87 -7.27
N ALA A 83 5.59 -2.71 -8.25
CA ALA A 83 5.40 -2.29 -9.63
C ALA A 83 4.24 -1.28 -9.78
N SER A 84 3.16 -1.46 -9.01
CA SER A 84 2.04 -0.51 -8.99
C SER A 84 2.47 0.85 -8.43
N TYR A 85 3.25 0.88 -7.36
CA TYR A 85 3.82 2.11 -6.81
C TYR A 85 4.77 2.79 -7.80
N ASP A 86 5.60 2.04 -8.53
CA ASP A 86 6.50 2.58 -9.56
C ASP A 86 5.73 3.32 -10.67
N GLN A 87 4.64 2.72 -11.17
CA GLN A 87 3.81 3.35 -12.20
C GLN A 87 3.14 4.64 -11.69
N MET A 88 2.87 4.71 -10.38
CA MET A 88 2.35 5.92 -9.73
C MET A 88 3.46 6.88 -9.27
N LYS A 89 4.73 6.61 -9.57
CA LYS A 89 5.92 7.38 -9.15
C LYS A 89 6.08 7.50 -7.62
N ARG A 90 5.55 6.52 -6.88
CA ARG A 90 5.67 6.45 -5.41
C ARG A 90 6.90 5.63 -5.03
N TRP A 91 8.08 6.17 -5.36
CA TRP A 91 9.36 5.45 -5.35
C TRP A 91 9.73 4.84 -4.00
N GLU A 92 9.53 5.56 -2.90
CA GLU A 92 9.87 5.09 -1.56
C GLU A 92 8.97 3.93 -1.11
N LEU A 93 7.70 3.92 -1.57
CA LEU A 93 6.78 2.81 -1.32
C LEU A 93 7.17 1.58 -2.15
N ALA A 94 7.56 1.78 -3.41
CA ALA A 94 8.06 0.72 -4.27
C ALA A 94 9.32 0.07 -3.66
N ASP A 95 10.29 0.87 -3.21
CA ASP A 95 11.54 0.36 -2.60
C ASP A 95 11.25 -0.47 -1.36
N ARG A 96 10.31 -0.05 -0.51
CA ARG A 96 9.88 -0.82 0.67
C ARG A 96 9.22 -2.14 0.29
N ALA A 97 8.37 -2.14 -0.73
CA ALA A 97 7.70 -3.35 -1.19
C ALA A 97 8.70 -4.34 -1.82
N TYR A 98 9.64 -3.87 -2.65
CA TYR A 98 10.75 -4.72 -3.15
C TYR A 98 11.62 -5.28 -2.01
N ALA A 99 11.88 -4.48 -0.97
CA ALA A 99 12.64 -4.96 0.18
C ALA A 99 11.90 -6.06 0.95
N GLN A 100 10.56 -6.01 1.04
CA GLN A 100 9.76 -7.10 1.62
C GLN A 100 9.83 -8.36 0.74
N ALA A 101 9.66 -8.24 -0.57
CA ALA A 101 9.79 -9.36 -1.49
C ALA A 101 11.15 -10.08 -1.32
N LEU A 102 12.24 -9.33 -1.17
CA LEU A 102 13.59 -9.91 -0.97
C LEU A 102 13.79 -10.65 0.36
N LYS A 103 12.98 -10.37 1.38
CA LYS A 103 13.01 -11.14 2.63
C LYS A 103 12.38 -12.51 2.48
N ILE A 104 11.52 -12.68 1.47
CA ILE A 104 10.69 -13.87 1.26
C ILE A 104 11.31 -14.78 0.20
N THR A 105 11.86 -14.20 -0.86
CA THR A 105 12.37 -14.95 -2.00
C THR A 105 13.79 -14.52 -2.38
N ARG A 106 14.50 -15.39 -3.10
CA ARG A 106 15.75 -15.01 -3.77
C ARG A 106 15.45 -14.07 -4.94
N PRO A 107 16.43 -13.30 -5.44
CA PRO A 107 16.28 -12.51 -6.63
C PRO A 107 15.99 -13.39 -7.86
N THR A 108 14.70 -13.61 -8.15
CA THR A 108 14.23 -14.32 -9.35
C THR A 108 14.34 -13.44 -10.59
N PRO A 109 14.30 -14.01 -11.82
CA PRO A 109 14.25 -13.22 -13.05
C PRO A 109 13.12 -12.19 -13.03
N ALA A 110 11.91 -12.59 -12.58
CA ALA A 110 10.77 -11.69 -12.47
C ALA A 110 11.02 -10.54 -11.48
N PHE A 111 11.58 -10.82 -10.30
CA PHE A 111 11.95 -9.80 -9.33
C PHE A 111 12.99 -8.82 -9.91
N LEU A 112 14.08 -9.34 -10.48
CA LEU A 112 15.16 -8.54 -11.03
C LEU A 112 14.67 -7.68 -12.20
N ASN A 113 13.84 -8.24 -13.08
CA ASN A 113 13.25 -7.52 -14.19
C ASN A 113 12.36 -6.35 -13.72
N ASN A 114 11.49 -6.60 -12.75
CA ASN A 114 10.59 -5.54 -12.24
C ASN A 114 11.38 -4.44 -11.52
N ARG A 115 12.35 -4.79 -10.68
CA ARG A 115 13.16 -3.78 -9.98
C ARG A 115 14.11 -3.06 -10.93
N GLY A 116 14.67 -3.75 -11.91
CA GLY A 116 15.47 -3.14 -12.98
C GLY A 116 14.66 -2.12 -13.79
N TYR A 117 13.43 -2.47 -14.14
CA TYR A 117 12.49 -1.55 -14.79
C TYR A 117 12.16 -0.33 -13.90
N SER A 118 11.94 -0.54 -12.60
CA SER A 118 11.78 0.54 -11.62
C SER A 118 12.94 1.54 -11.66
N TYR A 119 14.18 1.06 -11.64
CA TYR A 119 15.37 1.91 -11.76
C TYR A 119 15.44 2.63 -13.12
N MET A 120 15.02 1.96 -14.18
CA MET A 120 14.95 2.57 -15.52
C MET A 120 13.95 3.74 -15.54
N LEU A 121 12.77 3.59 -14.93
CA LEU A 121 11.76 4.67 -14.81
C LEU A 121 12.29 5.89 -14.05
N ARG A 122 13.16 5.67 -13.06
CA ARG A 122 13.81 6.74 -12.27
C ARG A 122 15.06 7.31 -12.99
N GLY A 123 15.44 6.73 -14.11
CA GLY A 123 16.63 7.12 -14.84
C GLY A 123 17.95 6.65 -14.21
N ASP A 124 17.94 5.72 -13.27
CA ASP A 124 19.15 5.09 -12.74
C ASP A 124 19.61 3.95 -13.65
N VAL A 125 20.24 4.33 -14.75
CA VAL A 125 20.73 3.41 -15.78
C VAL A 125 21.67 2.36 -15.18
N ARG A 126 22.51 2.73 -14.23
CA ARG A 126 23.50 1.82 -13.63
C ARG A 126 22.85 0.68 -12.84
N ARG A 127 21.89 1.02 -11.95
CA ARG A 127 21.15 -0.01 -11.18
C ARG A 127 20.23 -0.82 -12.09
N ALA A 128 19.57 -0.17 -13.04
CA ALA A 128 18.73 -0.84 -14.04
C ALA A 128 19.50 -1.89 -14.83
N SER A 129 20.70 -1.51 -15.38
CA SER A 129 21.56 -2.43 -16.13
C SER A 129 21.99 -3.63 -15.29
N LYS A 130 22.38 -3.40 -14.04
CA LYS A 130 22.79 -4.49 -13.14
C LYS A 130 21.66 -5.52 -12.97
N ASP A 131 20.46 -5.07 -12.65
CA ASP A 131 19.34 -5.98 -12.37
C ASP A 131 18.81 -6.66 -13.64
N LEU A 132 18.64 -5.91 -14.74
CA LEU A 132 18.16 -6.48 -16.00
C LEU A 132 19.15 -7.47 -16.62
N SER A 133 20.47 -7.20 -16.56
CA SER A 133 21.47 -8.16 -17.00
C SER A 133 21.48 -9.42 -16.15
N ALA A 134 21.30 -9.29 -14.82
CA ALA A 134 21.22 -10.45 -13.94
C ALA A 134 19.93 -11.26 -14.20
N ALA A 135 18.82 -10.62 -14.57
CA ALA A 135 17.59 -11.27 -14.99
C ALA A 135 17.81 -12.07 -16.29
N ALA A 136 18.45 -11.45 -17.29
CA ALA A 136 18.74 -12.10 -18.59
C ALA A 136 19.68 -13.29 -18.47
N VAL A 137 20.62 -13.27 -17.53
CA VAL A 137 21.49 -14.43 -17.26
C VAL A 137 20.68 -15.63 -16.72
N GLN A 138 19.63 -15.35 -15.91
CA GLN A 138 18.80 -16.42 -15.34
C GLN A 138 17.71 -16.90 -16.31
N ASP A 139 17.19 -16.04 -17.18
CA ASP A 139 16.11 -16.34 -18.12
C ASP A 139 16.35 -15.59 -19.44
N PRO A 140 17.28 -16.11 -20.30
CA PRO A 140 17.72 -15.42 -21.50
C PRO A 140 16.65 -15.34 -22.61
N GLU A 141 15.71 -16.26 -22.61
CA GLU A 141 14.65 -16.33 -23.64
C GLU A 141 13.41 -15.46 -23.28
N ASN A 142 13.45 -14.77 -22.14
CA ASN A 142 12.33 -13.95 -21.70
C ASN A 142 12.24 -12.65 -22.47
N GLU A 143 11.26 -12.57 -23.36
CA GLU A 143 11.03 -11.41 -24.24
C GLU A 143 10.89 -10.09 -23.47
N GLN A 144 10.24 -10.11 -22.30
CA GLN A 144 10.04 -8.90 -21.51
C GLN A 144 11.37 -8.36 -20.98
N ILE A 145 12.27 -9.24 -20.52
CA ILE A 145 13.61 -8.87 -20.06
C ILE A 145 14.41 -8.29 -21.23
N GLN A 146 14.39 -8.95 -22.39
CA GLN A 146 15.10 -8.49 -23.60
C GLN A 146 14.59 -7.11 -24.05
N ASN A 147 13.26 -6.90 -24.04
CA ASN A 147 12.66 -5.62 -24.40
C ASN A 147 13.06 -4.50 -23.42
N ASN A 148 13.17 -4.82 -22.13
CA ASN A 148 13.61 -3.85 -21.12
C ASN A 148 15.08 -3.51 -21.29
N LEU A 149 15.95 -4.47 -21.61
CA LEU A 149 17.38 -4.21 -21.93
C LEU A 149 17.54 -3.31 -23.16
N GLN A 150 16.81 -3.60 -24.25
CA GLN A 150 16.83 -2.75 -25.44
C GLN A 150 16.36 -1.32 -25.14
N SER A 151 15.33 -1.18 -24.33
CA SER A 151 14.80 0.13 -23.92
C SER A 151 15.81 0.89 -23.07
N LEU A 152 16.53 0.20 -22.17
CA LEU A 152 17.58 0.77 -21.35
C LEU A 152 18.74 1.27 -22.20
N ASP A 153 19.19 0.48 -23.19
CA ASP A 153 20.26 0.88 -24.13
C ASP A 153 19.87 2.11 -24.94
N ALA A 154 18.62 2.17 -25.42
CA ALA A 154 18.12 3.34 -26.13
C ALA A 154 18.09 4.58 -25.23
N GLN A 155 17.74 4.42 -23.94
CA GLN A 155 17.75 5.51 -22.97
C GLN A 155 19.17 5.99 -22.65
N ALA A 156 20.13 5.07 -22.52
CA ALA A 156 21.53 5.39 -22.27
C ALA A 156 22.15 6.22 -23.41
N ARG A 157 21.89 5.82 -24.67
CA ARG A 157 22.39 6.55 -25.87
C ARG A 157 21.87 7.98 -25.99
N LYS A 158 20.68 8.28 -25.50
CA LYS A 158 20.09 9.64 -25.54
C LYS A 158 20.71 10.61 -24.53
N ARG A 159 21.50 10.11 -23.58
CA ARG A 159 22.12 10.90 -22.50
C ARG A 159 23.58 11.25 -22.76
N VAL A 160 24.15 10.70 -23.81
CA VAL A 160 25.49 11.00 -24.32
C VAL A 160 25.40 12.02 -25.47
#